data_ab78c364a789cbdf3949a4c6a9e6a980
#
_entry.id   ab78c364a789cbdf3949a4c6a9e6a980
#
_cell.length_a   1.000
_cell.length_b   1.000
_cell.length_c   1.000
_cell.angle_alpha   90.00
_cell.angle_beta   90.00
_cell.angle_gamma   90.00
#
_symmetry.space_group_name_H-M   'P 1'
#
loop_
_entity.id
_entity.type
_entity.pdbx_description
1 polymer ?
#
loop_
_entity_poly.entity_id
_entity_poly.type
_entity_poly.pdbx_seq_one_letter_code
_entity_poly.pdbx_strand_id
1 'polypeptide(L)'
;FKPSASDFSLSADSIGNRWLQEPVVRPNGFPLYHWIQTERGEGLLTLEGQELLLKPGDGVLIAPHVPHEYRENDGSGMWFTSFLTFDGKLSDDLYKICAVSPYLFVPASEGAWFQEWIDRIIDSHFLKNDIDDATLSVGCFEFLTRLSQLRTGLSRTEHPLYLQYVRPAMQEIESHLSD
;
A
#
# COMPACT_ATOMS: atom_id res chain seq x y z
N PHE A 1 2.77 -4.11 15.71
CA PHE A 1 4.00 -3.70 16.39
C PHE A 1 4.27 -2.23 16.07
N LYS A 2 4.63 -1.46 17.08
CA LYS A 2 4.97 -0.04 16.95
C LYS A 2 6.41 0.15 17.42
N PRO A 3 7.36 0.51 16.52
CA PRO A 3 8.72 0.85 16.89
C PRO A 3 8.81 2.06 17.83
N SER A 4 9.92 2.21 18.54
CA SER A 4 10.19 3.43 19.31
C SER A 4 10.44 4.61 18.37
N ALA A 5 10.15 5.83 18.84
CA ALA A 5 10.52 7.04 18.10
C ALA A 5 12.03 7.09 17.92
N SER A 6 12.51 7.21 16.68
CA SER A 6 13.93 7.26 16.36
C SER A 6 14.35 8.63 15.83
N ASP A 7 15.61 8.99 16.02
CA ASP A 7 16.22 10.19 15.42
C ASP A 7 16.60 9.99 13.95
N PHE A 8 16.29 8.83 13.37
CA PHE A 8 16.56 8.54 11.96
C PHE A 8 15.68 9.36 11.04
N SER A 9 16.22 9.70 9.88
CA SER A 9 15.53 10.51 8.89
C SER A 9 14.34 9.79 8.23
N LEU A 10 14.26 8.49 8.37
CA LEU A 10 13.16 7.64 7.92
C LEU A 10 13.07 6.43 8.83
N SER A 11 11.88 6.12 9.33
CA SER A 11 11.62 4.94 10.15
C SER A 11 10.18 4.46 10.02
N ALA A 12 9.92 3.20 10.37
CA ALA A 12 8.57 2.70 10.51
C ALA A 12 7.95 3.26 11.81
N ASP A 13 6.75 3.85 11.72
CA ASP A 13 5.92 4.18 12.90
C ASP A 13 5.16 2.94 13.39
N SER A 14 4.58 2.19 12.45
CA SER A 14 3.91 0.94 12.78
C SER A 14 4.02 -0.05 11.63
N ILE A 15 4.08 -1.34 11.98
CA ILE A 15 4.14 -2.45 11.03
C ILE A 15 3.32 -3.63 11.56
N GLY A 16 2.60 -4.32 10.69
CA GLY A 16 1.82 -5.51 11.03
C GLY A 16 1.52 -6.38 9.84
N ASN A 17 1.25 -7.66 10.13
CA ASN A 17 0.79 -8.65 9.17
C ASN A 17 -0.35 -9.47 9.76
N ARG A 18 -1.02 -10.26 8.93
CA ARG A 18 -2.14 -11.16 9.33
C ARG A 18 -3.20 -10.42 10.16
N TRP A 19 -3.38 -9.13 9.88
CA TRP A 19 -4.29 -8.27 10.59
C TRP A 19 -5.70 -8.43 10.04
N LEU A 20 -6.66 -8.88 10.85
CA LEU A 20 -8.08 -8.84 10.47
C LEU A 20 -8.51 -7.38 10.40
N GLN A 21 -8.73 -6.91 9.18
CA GLN A 21 -8.94 -5.51 8.89
C GLN A 21 -10.37 -5.10 9.19
N GLU A 22 -10.53 -4.26 10.19
CA GLU A 22 -11.80 -3.59 10.49
C GLU A 22 -12.06 -2.43 9.51
N PRO A 23 -13.32 -2.05 9.28
CA PRO A 23 -13.64 -0.86 8.51
C PRO A 23 -13.02 0.40 9.14
N VAL A 24 -12.43 1.23 8.30
CA VAL A 24 -11.79 2.49 8.73
C VAL A 24 -12.28 3.62 7.86
N VAL A 25 -12.62 4.77 8.49
CA VAL A 25 -12.97 6.02 7.81
C VAL A 25 -12.03 7.12 8.30
N ARG A 26 -11.31 7.74 7.39
CA ARG A 26 -10.34 8.81 7.65
C ARG A 26 -10.66 10.05 6.81
N PRO A 27 -11.61 10.87 7.22
CA PRO A 27 -12.06 12.02 6.42
C PRO A 27 -10.99 13.11 6.24
N ASN A 28 -9.98 13.14 7.11
CA ASN A 28 -8.83 14.05 7.02
C ASN A 28 -7.53 13.32 6.64
N GLY A 29 -7.65 12.08 6.16
CA GLY A 29 -6.51 11.22 5.89
C GLY A 29 -5.79 10.72 7.15
N PHE A 30 -4.64 10.11 6.92
CA PHE A 30 -3.69 9.71 7.96
C PHE A 30 -2.45 10.61 7.88
N PRO A 31 -1.81 11.00 8.99
CA PRO A 31 -0.72 11.98 8.93
C PRO A 31 0.59 11.45 8.33
N LEU A 32 0.72 10.13 8.17
CA LEU A 32 1.91 9.48 7.64
C LEU A 32 1.60 8.77 6.31
N TYR A 33 2.63 8.42 5.55
CA TYR A 33 2.48 7.46 4.46
C TYR A 33 2.00 6.12 5.02
N HIS A 34 0.99 5.56 4.38
CA HIS A 34 0.34 4.35 4.83
C HIS A 34 0.30 3.32 3.72
N TRP A 35 1.10 2.27 3.85
CA TRP A 35 1.00 1.07 3.04
C TRP A 35 -0.03 0.12 3.61
N ILE A 36 -0.90 -0.41 2.75
CA ILE A 36 -1.82 -1.50 3.06
C ILE A 36 -1.78 -2.51 1.92
N GLN A 37 -1.67 -3.78 2.24
CA GLN A 37 -1.64 -4.87 1.28
C GLN A 37 -2.62 -5.98 1.70
N THR A 38 -3.39 -6.49 0.76
CA THR A 38 -4.30 -7.61 1.00
C THR A 38 -3.52 -8.92 1.03
N GLU A 39 -3.62 -9.63 2.15
CA GLU A 39 -3.08 -11.00 2.27
C GLU A 39 -4.13 -12.04 1.87
N ARG A 40 -5.37 -11.86 2.35
CA ARG A 40 -6.47 -12.78 2.12
C ARG A 40 -7.82 -12.06 2.19
N GLY A 41 -8.80 -12.55 1.42
CA GLY A 41 -10.09 -11.88 1.24
C GLY A 41 -9.97 -10.75 0.23
N GLU A 42 -10.93 -9.85 0.22
CA GLU A 42 -10.96 -8.69 -0.66
C GLU A 42 -11.31 -7.44 0.13
N GLY A 43 -10.62 -6.35 -0.15
CA GLY A 43 -10.88 -5.03 0.42
C GLY A 43 -11.39 -4.05 -0.62
N LEU A 44 -12.27 -3.16 -0.20
CA LEU A 44 -12.69 -2.00 -0.98
C LEU A 44 -12.10 -0.74 -0.35
N LEU A 45 -11.23 -0.06 -1.08
CA LEU A 45 -10.60 1.20 -0.69
C LEU A 45 -11.22 2.34 -1.49
N THR A 46 -11.77 3.35 -0.81
CA THR A 46 -12.29 4.57 -1.44
C THR A 46 -11.33 5.73 -1.20
N LEU A 47 -10.89 6.36 -2.27
CA LEU A 47 -9.98 7.50 -2.30
C LEU A 47 -10.51 8.54 -3.28
N GLU A 48 -10.65 9.78 -2.86
CA GLU A 48 -11.13 10.89 -3.73
C GLU A 48 -12.40 10.56 -4.52
N GLY A 49 -13.31 9.75 -3.93
CA GLY A 49 -14.54 9.31 -4.57
C GLY A 49 -14.40 8.16 -5.57
N GLN A 50 -13.19 7.59 -5.70
CA GLN A 50 -12.92 6.42 -6.52
C GLN A 50 -12.80 5.17 -5.66
N GLU A 51 -13.39 4.07 -6.11
CA GLU A 51 -13.31 2.78 -5.43
C GLU A 51 -12.26 1.89 -6.10
N LEU A 52 -11.35 1.36 -5.28
CA LEU A 52 -10.33 0.39 -5.66
C LEU A 52 -10.63 -0.94 -4.98
N LEU A 53 -10.86 -1.98 -5.77
CA LEU A 53 -10.93 -3.35 -5.27
C LEU A 53 -9.52 -3.88 -5.07
N LEU A 54 -9.19 -4.26 -3.83
CA LEU A 54 -7.90 -4.81 -3.46
C LEU A 54 -8.03 -6.32 -3.28
N LYS A 55 -7.45 -7.08 -4.20
CA LYS A 55 -7.40 -8.54 -4.18
C LYS A 55 -6.15 -9.05 -3.46
N PRO A 56 -6.08 -10.33 -3.10
CA PRO A 56 -4.88 -10.91 -2.49
C PRO A 56 -3.62 -10.61 -3.31
N GLY A 57 -2.60 -10.06 -2.64
CA GLY A 57 -1.36 -9.60 -3.23
C GLY A 57 -1.33 -8.14 -3.66
N ASP A 58 -2.49 -7.50 -3.89
CA ASP A 58 -2.54 -6.06 -4.23
C ASP A 58 -2.16 -5.21 -3.03
N GLY A 59 -1.36 -4.18 -3.27
CA GLY A 59 -0.94 -3.22 -2.27
C GLY A 59 -1.17 -1.77 -2.71
N VAL A 60 -1.35 -0.88 -1.73
CA VAL A 60 -1.48 0.56 -1.97
C VAL A 60 -0.67 1.34 -0.95
N LEU A 61 0.17 2.26 -1.41
CA LEU A 61 0.78 3.29 -0.59
C LEU A 61 -0.05 4.57 -0.72
N ILE A 62 -0.63 5.04 0.38
CA ILE A 62 -1.46 6.25 0.44
C ILE A 62 -0.61 7.39 0.99
N ALA A 63 -0.67 8.55 0.33
CA ALA A 63 0.04 9.75 0.78
C ALA A 63 -0.59 10.33 2.08
N PRO A 64 0.20 11.09 2.87
CA PRO A 64 -0.31 11.76 4.05
C PRO A 64 -1.50 12.68 3.74
N HIS A 65 -2.43 12.75 4.70
CA HIS A 65 -3.60 13.64 4.66
C HIS A 65 -4.58 13.41 3.50
N VAL A 66 -4.43 12.34 2.73
CA VAL A 66 -5.40 11.97 1.69
C VAL A 66 -6.62 11.34 2.36
N PRO A 67 -7.83 11.95 2.22
CA PRO A 67 -9.06 11.36 2.72
C PRO A 67 -9.31 10.00 2.10
N HIS A 68 -9.58 9.00 2.94
CA HIS A 68 -9.83 7.65 2.47
C HIS A 68 -10.66 6.85 3.47
N GLU A 69 -11.32 5.85 2.95
CA GLU A 69 -11.96 4.81 3.74
C GLU A 69 -11.70 3.44 3.12
N TYR A 70 -11.70 2.42 3.95
CA TYR A 70 -11.59 1.06 3.47
C TYR A 70 -12.36 0.08 4.35
N ARG A 71 -12.84 -0.96 3.73
CA ARG A 71 -13.60 -2.03 4.36
C ARG A 71 -13.45 -3.33 3.59
N GLU A 72 -13.85 -4.39 4.21
CA GLU A 72 -14.03 -5.68 3.54
C GLU A 72 -15.10 -5.57 2.45
N ASN A 73 -14.92 -6.28 1.33
CA ASN A 73 -15.76 -6.17 0.13
C ASN A 73 -16.77 -7.30 -0.03
N ASP A 74 -16.44 -8.54 0.34
CA ASP A 74 -17.20 -9.73 -0.05
C ASP A 74 -18.29 -10.16 0.96
N GLY A 75 -18.47 -9.45 2.07
CA GLY A 75 -19.43 -9.76 3.13
C GLY A 75 -19.05 -10.99 3.97
N SER A 76 -17.84 -11.54 3.78
CA SER A 76 -17.32 -12.67 4.57
C SER A 76 -16.85 -12.26 5.97
N GLY A 77 -16.60 -10.97 6.16
CA GLY A 77 -15.98 -10.41 7.36
C GLY A 77 -14.52 -10.82 7.55
N MET A 78 -13.87 -11.33 6.51
CA MET A 78 -12.52 -11.90 6.60
C MET A 78 -11.57 -11.26 5.59
N TRP A 79 -11.31 -9.97 5.73
CA TRP A 79 -10.24 -9.31 5.00
C TRP A 79 -9.00 -9.20 5.88
N PHE A 80 -7.92 -9.89 5.50
CA PHE A 80 -6.64 -9.86 6.20
C PHE A 80 -5.64 -9.04 5.43
N THR A 81 -4.91 -8.18 6.15
CA THR A 81 -3.94 -7.26 5.56
C THR A 81 -2.59 -7.31 6.26
N SER A 82 -1.56 -6.92 5.54
CA SER A 82 -0.33 -6.38 6.10
C SER A 82 -0.29 -4.86 5.90
N PHE A 83 0.39 -4.16 6.79
CA PHE A 83 0.49 -2.71 6.74
C PHE A 83 1.85 -2.21 7.26
N LEU A 84 2.20 -1.00 6.80
CA LEU A 84 3.39 -0.29 7.22
C LEU A 84 3.12 1.22 7.17
N THR A 85 3.44 1.94 8.23
CA THR A 85 3.42 3.41 8.23
C THR A 85 4.83 3.95 8.40
N PHE A 86 5.13 5.03 7.70
CA PHE A 86 6.45 5.66 7.71
C PHE A 86 6.39 7.00 8.43
N ASP A 87 7.43 7.26 9.22
CA ASP A 87 7.70 8.55 9.87
C ASP A 87 9.12 9.02 9.58
N GLY A 88 9.40 10.29 9.84
CA GLY A 88 10.71 10.88 9.73
C GLY A 88 10.79 12.05 8.77
N LYS A 89 11.91 12.79 8.83
CA LYS A 89 12.14 14.02 8.05
C LYS A 89 12.17 13.78 6.54
N LEU A 90 12.51 12.57 6.10
CA LEU A 90 12.49 12.19 4.68
C LEU A 90 11.09 11.90 4.15
N SER A 91 10.07 11.80 5.01
CA SER A 91 8.69 11.60 4.57
C SER A 91 8.24 12.71 3.60
N ASP A 92 8.69 13.94 3.81
CA ASP A 92 8.39 15.07 2.93
C ASP A 92 9.00 14.92 1.52
N ASP A 93 10.10 14.17 1.39
CA ASP A 93 10.77 13.90 0.13
C ASP A 93 10.28 12.61 -0.56
N LEU A 94 9.47 11.78 0.09
CA LEU A 94 8.94 10.54 -0.48
C LEU A 94 8.10 10.78 -1.72
N TYR A 95 7.40 11.91 -1.80
CA TYR A 95 6.72 12.33 -3.01
C TYR A 95 7.68 12.39 -4.21
N LYS A 96 8.90 12.91 -4.01
CA LYS A 96 9.91 12.99 -5.08
C LYS A 96 10.49 11.63 -5.43
N ILE A 97 10.65 10.76 -4.43
CA ILE A 97 11.26 9.43 -4.58
C ILE A 97 10.27 8.45 -5.25
N CYS A 98 9.05 8.38 -4.74
CA CYS A 98 8.04 7.42 -5.19
C CYS A 98 6.93 8.04 -6.03
N ALA A 99 6.87 9.39 -6.14
CA ALA A 99 5.80 10.18 -6.78
C ALA A 99 4.39 9.73 -6.37
N VAL A 100 4.23 9.46 -5.08
CA VAL A 100 2.95 9.05 -4.48
C VAL A 100 2.07 10.30 -4.34
N SER A 101 1.05 10.41 -5.16
CA SER A 101 0.03 11.46 -5.01
C SER A 101 -1.18 11.12 -5.90
N PRO A 102 -2.35 10.90 -5.34
CA PRO A 102 -2.66 10.72 -3.91
C PRO A 102 -2.27 9.34 -3.37
N TYR A 103 -2.04 8.37 -4.25
CA TYR A 103 -1.62 7.02 -3.88
C TYR A 103 -0.77 6.37 -4.97
N LEU A 104 -0.07 5.30 -4.62
CA LEU A 104 0.61 4.39 -5.54
C LEU A 104 0.02 2.98 -5.38
N PHE A 105 -0.57 2.44 -6.43
CA PHE A 105 -1.06 1.07 -6.48
C PHE A 105 0.05 0.11 -6.94
N VAL A 106 0.14 -1.05 -6.30
CA VAL A 106 1.05 -2.15 -6.66
C VAL A 106 0.21 -3.40 -6.88
N PRO A 107 0.17 -3.95 -8.10
CA PRO A 107 -0.61 -5.14 -8.40
C PRO A 107 0.00 -6.39 -7.75
N ALA A 108 -0.82 -7.43 -7.60
CA ALA A 108 -0.41 -8.70 -6.99
C ALA A 108 0.81 -9.34 -7.67
N SER A 109 1.00 -9.13 -8.99
CA SER A 109 2.18 -9.59 -9.73
C SER A 109 3.51 -9.06 -9.18
N GLU A 110 3.48 -7.90 -8.51
CA GLU A 110 4.63 -7.23 -7.91
C GLU A 110 4.57 -7.19 -6.37
N GLY A 111 3.45 -7.62 -5.78
CA GLY A 111 3.17 -7.50 -4.35
C GLY A 111 3.97 -8.45 -3.46
N ALA A 112 4.37 -9.61 -3.98
CA ALA A 112 4.97 -10.69 -3.17
C ALA A 112 6.19 -10.22 -2.36
N TRP A 113 7.09 -9.44 -2.96
CA TRP A 113 8.29 -8.95 -2.29
C TRP A 113 7.96 -8.09 -1.06
N PHE A 114 6.92 -7.25 -1.13
CA PHE A 114 6.52 -6.35 -0.03
C PHE A 114 5.95 -7.16 1.14
N GLN A 115 5.15 -8.19 0.85
CA GLN A 115 4.64 -9.11 1.86
C GLN A 115 5.78 -9.85 2.56
N GLU A 116 6.68 -10.46 1.79
CA GLU A 116 7.85 -11.18 2.32
C GLU A 116 8.76 -10.26 3.16
N TRP A 117 8.91 -9.00 2.74
CA TRP A 117 9.69 -8.02 3.49
C TRP A 117 9.05 -7.74 4.87
N ILE A 118 7.73 -7.48 4.91
CA ILE A 118 7.00 -7.24 6.16
C ILE A 118 7.07 -8.47 7.07
N ASP A 119 6.83 -9.66 6.53
CA ASP A 119 6.90 -10.91 7.29
C ASP A 119 8.29 -11.12 7.89
N ARG A 120 9.35 -10.90 7.11
CA ARG A 120 10.74 -11.02 7.57
C ARG A 120 11.06 -10.06 8.72
N ILE A 121 10.61 -8.81 8.63
CA ILE A 121 10.83 -7.82 9.70
C ILE A 121 10.10 -8.24 10.97
N ILE A 122 8.85 -8.65 10.87
CA ILE A 122 8.04 -9.07 12.01
C ILE A 122 8.61 -10.34 12.65
N ASP A 123 8.93 -11.36 11.86
CA ASP A 123 9.51 -12.61 12.34
C ASP A 123 10.87 -12.37 13.03
N SER A 124 11.71 -11.49 12.48
CA SER A 124 12.98 -11.12 13.10
C SER A 124 12.79 -10.43 14.44
N HIS A 125 11.77 -9.59 14.58
CA HIS A 125 11.44 -8.94 15.86
C HIS A 125 11.02 -9.98 16.91
N PHE A 126 10.13 -10.91 16.55
CA PHE A 126 9.66 -11.94 17.48
C PHE A 126 10.75 -12.95 17.87
N LEU A 127 11.65 -13.29 16.95
CA LEU A 127 12.72 -14.27 17.20
C LEU A 127 13.89 -13.69 18.00
N LYS A 128 14.22 -12.41 17.78
CA LYS A 128 15.40 -11.77 18.38
C LYS A 128 15.09 -10.87 19.57
N ASN A 129 13.81 -10.62 19.83
CA ASN A 129 13.32 -9.70 20.85
C ASN A 129 13.79 -8.24 20.70
N ASP A 130 14.48 -7.91 19.60
CA ASP A 130 14.92 -6.53 19.32
C ASP A 130 15.27 -6.37 17.83
N ILE A 131 14.54 -5.48 17.14
CA ILE A 131 15.02 -4.89 15.90
C ILE A 131 15.43 -3.48 16.27
N ASP A 132 16.71 -3.18 16.12
CA ASP A 132 17.19 -1.82 16.35
C ASP A 132 16.65 -0.84 15.31
N ASP A 133 16.49 0.41 15.71
CA ASP A 133 15.94 1.48 14.88
C ASP A 133 16.74 1.71 13.59
N ALA A 134 18.06 1.43 13.60
CA ALA A 134 18.91 1.56 12.43
C ALA A 134 18.55 0.50 11.39
N THR A 135 18.35 -0.74 11.80
CA THR A 135 17.91 -1.84 10.92
C THR A 135 16.55 -1.53 10.32
N LEU A 136 15.60 -1.01 11.10
CA LEU A 136 14.29 -0.58 10.60
C LEU A 136 14.41 0.57 9.61
N SER A 137 15.24 1.56 9.89
CA SER A 137 15.46 2.70 8.99
C SER A 137 16.02 2.27 7.64
N VAL A 138 17.05 1.41 7.64
CA VAL A 138 17.60 0.84 6.39
C VAL A 138 16.55 0.03 5.65
N GLY A 139 15.78 -0.77 6.36
CA GLY A 139 14.70 -1.56 5.78
C GLY A 139 13.60 -0.71 5.15
N CYS A 140 13.20 0.40 5.78
CA CYS A 140 12.27 1.36 5.18
C CYS A 140 12.82 1.96 3.88
N PHE A 141 14.11 2.27 3.84
CA PHE A 141 14.76 2.72 2.61
C PHE A 141 14.72 1.68 1.49
N GLU A 142 14.99 0.42 1.83
CA GLU A 142 14.89 -0.71 0.89
C GLU A 142 13.46 -0.82 0.31
N PHE A 143 12.46 -0.77 1.20
CA PHE A 143 11.04 -0.82 0.83
C PHE A 143 10.66 0.30 -0.15
N LEU A 144 11.03 1.54 0.15
CA LEU A 144 10.76 2.69 -0.70
C LEU A 144 11.53 2.66 -2.02
N THR A 145 12.78 2.17 -2.00
CA THR A 145 13.58 2.00 -3.22
C THR A 145 12.89 1.00 -4.16
N ARG A 146 12.37 -0.09 -3.62
CA ARG A 146 11.62 -1.07 -4.40
C ARG A 146 10.35 -0.45 -5.01
N LEU A 147 9.58 0.31 -4.23
CA LEU A 147 8.41 1.03 -4.74
C LEU A 147 8.77 2.00 -5.88
N SER A 148 9.86 2.74 -5.75
CA SER A 148 10.30 3.69 -6.78
C SER A 148 10.70 3.00 -8.09
N GLN A 149 11.28 1.81 -8.01
CA GLN A 149 11.64 1.00 -9.18
C GLN A 149 10.40 0.50 -9.93
N LEU A 150 9.37 0.07 -9.19
CA LEU A 150 8.12 -0.41 -9.79
C LEU A 150 7.39 0.69 -10.55
N ARG A 151 7.46 1.93 -10.08
CA ARG A 151 6.83 3.08 -10.75
C ARG A 151 7.24 3.20 -12.23
N THR A 152 8.49 2.92 -12.55
CA THR A 152 9.00 2.99 -13.93
C THR A 152 8.58 1.80 -14.79
N GLY A 153 8.18 0.70 -14.16
CA GLY A 153 7.81 -0.56 -14.80
C GLY A 153 6.30 -0.89 -14.81
N LEU A 154 5.51 -0.23 -13.94
CA LEU A 154 4.07 -0.52 -13.86
C LEU A 154 3.36 -0.07 -15.14
N SER A 155 2.77 -1.02 -15.85
CA SER A 155 1.91 -0.75 -16.99
C SER A 155 0.62 -0.08 -16.51
N ARG A 156 0.21 1.03 -17.18
CA ARG A 156 -1.11 1.65 -16.95
C ARG A 156 -2.26 0.65 -17.15
N THR A 157 -2.03 -0.40 -17.93
CA THR A 157 -3.03 -1.43 -18.24
C THR A 157 -3.33 -2.39 -17.07
N GLU A 158 -2.50 -2.41 -16.03
CA GLU A 158 -2.69 -3.25 -14.83
C GLU A 158 -3.36 -2.50 -13.68
N HIS A 159 -3.49 -1.17 -13.79
CA HIS A 159 -4.13 -0.36 -12.75
C HIS A 159 -5.63 -0.69 -12.66
N PRO A 160 -6.21 -0.91 -11.45
CA PRO A 160 -7.62 -1.27 -11.28
C PRO A 160 -8.59 -0.32 -11.98
N LEU A 161 -8.36 0.99 -11.90
CA LEU A 161 -9.21 1.98 -12.59
C LEU A 161 -9.13 1.86 -14.11
N TYR A 162 -7.96 1.50 -14.67
CA TYR A 162 -7.85 1.22 -16.09
C TYR A 162 -8.70 0.00 -16.46
N LEU A 163 -8.58 -1.10 -15.71
CA LEU A 163 -9.35 -2.32 -15.96
C LEU A 163 -10.85 -2.12 -15.78
N GLN A 164 -11.24 -1.31 -14.80
CA GLN A 164 -12.63 -1.08 -14.42
C GLN A 164 -13.35 -0.11 -15.35
N TYR A 165 -12.68 0.96 -15.79
CA TYR A 165 -13.34 2.05 -16.54
C TYR A 165 -12.78 2.25 -17.94
N VAL A 166 -11.45 2.24 -18.10
CA VAL A 166 -10.84 2.59 -19.39
C VAL A 166 -10.92 1.46 -20.38
N ARG A 167 -10.57 0.24 -19.96
CA ARG A 167 -10.58 -0.93 -20.86
C ARG A 167 -11.98 -1.25 -21.41
N PRO A 168 -13.06 -1.29 -20.62
CA PRO A 168 -14.41 -1.49 -21.16
C PRO A 168 -14.84 -0.37 -22.13
N ALA A 169 -14.52 0.89 -21.81
CA ALA A 169 -14.84 2.02 -22.70
C ALA A 169 -14.09 1.93 -24.03
N MET A 170 -12.82 1.52 -24.02
CA MET A 170 -12.06 1.31 -25.26
C MET A 170 -12.64 0.16 -26.09
N GLN A 171 -13.02 -0.95 -25.46
CA GLN A 171 -13.64 -2.09 -26.15
C GLN A 171 -14.96 -1.70 -26.81
N GLU A 172 -15.77 -0.88 -26.14
CA GLU A 172 -17.03 -0.36 -26.68
C GLU A 172 -16.79 0.55 -27.90
N ILE A 173 -15.81 1.45 -27.82
CA ILE A 173 -15.42 2.32 -28.94
C ILE A 173 -14.93 1.48 -30.13
N GLU A 174 -14.07 0.50 -29.91
CA GLU A 174 -13.53 -0.38 -30.94
C GLU A 174 -14.64 -1.19 -31.63
N SER A 175 -15.63 -1.67 -30.86
CA SER A 175 -16.76 -2.42 -31.42
C SER A 175 -17.64 -1.56 -32.34
N HIS A 176 -17.83 -0.26 -32.05
CA HIS A 176 -18.61 0.67 -32.84
C HIS A 176 -17.87 1.25 -34.05
N LEU A 177 -16.54 1.17 -34.07
CA LEU A 177 -15.74 1.61 -35.23
C LEU A 177 -15.53 0.49 -36.25
N SER A 178 -15.94 -0.73 -35.96
CA SER A 178 -15.79 -1.91 -36.81
C SER A 178 -17.06 -2.26 -37.61
N ASP A 179 -18.13 -1.51 -37.38
CA ASP A 179 -19.39 -1.52 -38.12
C ASP A 179 -19.44 -0.33 -39.12
#